data_10d89a248bedb86247ae0184200ba778
#
_entry.id   10d89a248bedb86247ae0184200ba778
#
_cell.length_a   1.000
_cell.length_b   1.000
_cell.length_c   1.000
_cell.angle_alpha   90.00
_cell.angle_beta   90.00
_cell.angle_gamma   90.00
#
_symmetry.space_group_name_H-M   'P 1'
#
loop_
_entity.id
_entity.type
_entity.pdbx_description
1 polymer ?
#
loop_
_entity_poly.entity_id
_entity_poly.type
_entity_poly.pdbx_seq_one_letter_code
_entity_poly.pdbx_strand_id
1 'polypeptide(L)'
;MADRSTDRAPRALREALALVVAAYLFSPALAHAGPPYQTDDPQPVEYRHWELYLATQRALTSDGAAGTAPHVEINYGAAPNLQLHLIAPFAYSRPGGGPTQYGIGDVELGAKLRFVQEGKHVPMVGTFPLVELPAGSEAKGLGTGHLRVFIPLWLQKTFGPWQTYGGGGYWLNPGEGNRNFWYVGWLIQRQLSKHAALGAELFHTTADHVGGSGNTQFNGGLVLDLASHHHLLCSAGRGLAGESRFQGYFAYQLTI
;
A
#
# COMPACT_ATOMS: atom_id res chain seq x y z
N MET A 1 0.27 3.07 67.02
CA MET A 1 1.23 2.18 66.32
C MET A 1 0.47 1.44 65.25
N ALA A 2 0.47 1.92 64.04
CA ALA A 2 -0.26 1.34 62.92
C ALA A 2 0.75 0.62 62.02
N ASP A 3 0.63 -0.69 61.98
CA ASP A 3 1.41 -1.58 61.14
C ASP A 3 0.95 -1.42 59.67
N ARG A 4 1.84 -0.95 58.80
CA ARG A 4 1.66 -0.93 57.36
C ARG A 4 2.26 -2.19 56.80
N SER A 5 1.48 -3.28 56.74
CA SER A 5 1.83 -4.43 55.90
C SER A 5 1.74 -4.04 54.44
N THR A 6 2.85 -3.76 53.79
CA THR A 6 2.94 -3.58 52.34
C THR A 6 2.79 -4.94 51.66
N ASP A 7 1.58 -5.18 51.14
CA ASP A 7 1.22 -6.35 50.35
C ASP A 7 1.97 -6.31 49.02
N ARG A 8 3.20 -6.90 48.99
CA ARG A 8 4.01 -7.05 47.77
C ARG A 8 3.61 -8.38 47.14
N ALA A 9 2.98 -8.32 45.97
CA ALA A 9 2.70 -9.49 45.16
C ALA A 9 3.90 -10.45 45.12
N PRO A 10 3.68 -11.77 45.22
CA PRO A 10 4.73 -12.79 45.24
C PRO A 10 5.67 -12.66 44.03
N ARG A 11 6.96 -12.84 44.23
CA ARG A 11 8.00 -12.70 43.18
C ARG A 11 7.67 -13.54 41.94
N ALA A 12 7.16 -14.75 42.13
CA ALA A 12 6.72 -15.62 41.04
C ALA A 12 5.61 -15.01 40.16
N LEU A 13 4.68 -14.25 40.75
CA LEU A 13 3.62 -13.57 40.03
C LEU A 13 4.15 -12.40 39.18
N ARG A 14 5.15 -11.68 39.68
CA ARG A 14 5.84 -10.61 38.93
C ARG A 14 6.68 -11.16 37.78
N GLU A 15 7.36 -12.26 38.00
CA GLU A 15 8.16 -12.94 36.96
C GLU A 15 7.26 -13.58 35.90
N ALA A 16 6.13 -14.20 36.29
CA ALA A 16 5.13 -14.69 35.36
C ALA A 16 4.47 -13.56 34.55
N LEU A 17 4.14 -12.43 35.20
CA LEU A 17 3.57 -11.26 34.53
C LEU A 17 4.59 -10.63 33.56
N ALA A 18 5.87 -10.58 33.95
CA ALA A 18 6.94 -10.09 33.08
C ALA A 18 7.16 -10.99 31.88
N LEU A 19 7.08 -12.32 32.03
CA LEU A 19 7.16 -13.29 30.93
C LEU A 19 5.94 -13.20 29.98
N VAL A 20 4.73 -13.01 30.54
CA VAL A 20 3.52 -12.81 29.74
C VAL A 20 3.59 -11.49 28.97
N VAL A 21 4.02 -10.40 29.62
CA VAL A 21 4.23 -9.10 28.97
C VAL A 21 5.34 -9.18 27.92
N ALA A 22 6.44 -9.89 28.18
CA ALA A 22 7.49 -10.13 27.20
C ALA A 22 6.99 -10.96 26.01
N ALA A 23 6.20 -12.02 26.24
CA ALA A 23 5.60 -12.83 25.18
C ALA A 23 4.60 -12.02 24.32
N TYR A 24 3.85 -11.07 24.91
CA TYR A 24 2.99 -10.14 24.16
C TYR A 24 3.77 -9.09 23.36
N LEU A 25 4.99 -8.72 23.80
CA LEU A 25 5.85 -7.76 23.09
C LEU A 25 6.63 -8.40 21.92
N PHE A 26 6.70 -9.73 21.86
CA PHE A 26 7.40 -10.49 20.81
C PHE A 26 6.46 -11.29 19.89
N SER A 27 5.15 -11.07 19.93
CA SER A 27 4.30 -11.57 18.85
C SER A 27 4.71 -10.86 17.57
N PRO A 28 5.10 -11.58 16.50
CA PRO A 28 5.35 -10.94 15.21
C PRO A 28 4.05 -10.25 14.80
N ALA A 29 4.07 -8.93 14.74
CA ALA A 29 3.00 -8.19 14.11
C ALA A 29 2.93 -8.69 12.66
N LEU A 30 1.77 -9.15 12.22
CA LEU A 30 1.52 -9.41 10.82
C LEU A 30 1.73 -8.07 10.11
N ALA A 31 2.84 -7.95 9.39
CA ALA A 31 3.16 -6.77 8.64
C ALA A 31 2.25 -6.77 7.41
N HIS A 32 1.22 -5.94 7.42
CA HIS A 32 0.46 -5.65 6.22
C HIS A 32 1.27 -4.64 5.40
N ALA A 33 1.69 -5.08 4.24
CA ALA A 33 2.45 -4.32 3.28
C ALA A 33 1.61 -4.17 1.99
N GLY A 34 1.70 -3.01 1.29
CA GLY A 34 0.85 -2.68 0.15
C GLY A 34 -0.29 -1.72 0.53
N PRO A 35 -1.51 -1.90 -0.01
CA PRO A 35 -2.63 -1.04 0.34
C PRO A 35 -2.79 -0.82 1.86
N PRO A 36 -3.15 0.39 2.31
CA PRO A 36 -3.86 1.45 1.57
C PRO A 36 -2.96 2.54 0.97
N TYR A 37 -1.67 2.34 0.86
CA TYR A 37 -0.70 3.35 0.43
C TYR A 37 -0.34 3.22 -1.04
N GLN A 38 0.27 4.27 -1.60
CA GLN A 38 0.86 4.25 -2.95
C GLN A 38 2.28 3.69 -2.94
N THR A 39 2.98 3.89 -1.82
CA THR A 39 4.30 3.32 -1.61
C THR A 39 4.15 1.85 -1.26
N ASP A 40 4.84 1.01 -2.00
CA ASP A 40 4.81 -0.43 -1.79
C ASP A 40 6.05 -0.91 -1.02
N ASP A 41 6.07 -2.17 -0.70
CA ASP A 41 7.06 -2.88 0.09
C ASP A 41 7.54 -4.16 -0.63
N PRO A 42 8.65 -4.75 -0.18
CA PRO A 42 9.19 -5.97 -0.77
C PRO A 42 8.61 -7.28 -0.21
N GLN A 43 7.61 -7.25 0.69
CA GLN A 43 7.10 -8.46 1.32
C GLN A 43 6.00 -9.11 0.48
N PRO A 44 6.19 -10.30 -0.09
CA PRO A 44 5.14 -11.01 -0.80
C PRO A 44 4.17 -11.68 0.18
N VAL A 45 2.95 -11.92 -0.29
CA VAL A 45 1.99 -12.83 0.35
C VAL A 45 2.66 -14.18 0.63
N GLU A 46 2.36 -14.77 1.79
CA GLU A 46 2.92 -16.06 2.19
C GLU A 46 2.61 -17.15 1.17
N TYR A 47 3.52 -18.11 1.04
CA TYR A 47 3.38 -19.21 0.08
C TYR A 47 2.08 -19.98 0.26
N ARG A 48 1.30 -20.12 -0.82
CA ARG A 48 -0.03 -20.77 -0.89
C ARG A 48 -1.15 -20.02 -0.15
N HIS A 49 -0.94 -18.77 0.25
CA HIS A 49 -2.00 -17.90 0.79
C HIS A 49 -2.49 -16.92 -0.26
N TRP A 50 -3.66 -16.38 0.01
CA TRP A 50 -4.33 -15.39 -0.84
C TRP A 50 -4.64 -14.13 -0.04
N GLU A 51 -4.55 -13.02 -0.71
CA GLU A 51 -5.14 -11.75 -0.26
C GLU A 51 -6.08 -11.25 -1.34
N LEU A 52 -7.32 -11.04 -0.97
CA LEU A 52 -8.39 -10.59 -1.86
C LEU A 52 -8.90 -9.24 -1.38
N TYR A 53 -8.94 -8.25 -2.27
CA TYR A 53 -9.41 -6.91 -1.92
C TYR A 53 -10.62 -6.55 -2.76
N LEU A 54 -11.61 -5.96 -2.10
CA LEU A 54 -12.67 -5.18 -2.73
C LEU A 54 -12.44 -3.73 -2.33
N ALA A 55 -12.03 -2.91 -3.29
CA ALA A 55 -11.53 -1.59 -2.98
C ALA A 55 -12.13 -0.49 -3.86
N THR A 56 -11.95 0.76 -3.44
CA THR A 56 -12.29 1.95 -4.20
C THR A 56 -11.16 2.97 -4.05
N GLN A 57 -10.88 3.68 -5.13
CA GLN A 57 -9.91 4.77 -5.16
C GLN A 57 -10.55 6.02 -5.73
N ARG A 58 -10.09 7.17 -5.25
CA ARG A 58 -10.45 8.47 -5.79
C ARG A 58 -9.25 9.39 -5.86
N ALA A 59 -9.02 9.97 -7.02
CA ALA A 59 -8.07 11.06 -7.23
C ALA A 59 -8.82 12.32 -7.69
N LEU A 60 -8.43 13.47 -7.15
CA LEU A 60 -8.86 14.80 -7.61
C LEU A 60 -7.62 15.53 -8.11
N THR A 61 -7.74 16.12 -9.29
CA THR A 61 -6.74 17.01 -9.88
C THR A 61 -7.35 18.38 -10.13
N SER A 62 -6.57 19.31 -10.71
CA SER A 62 -7.10 20.56 -11.26
C SER A 62 -8.18 20.32 -12.31
N ASP A 63 -8.07 19.25 -13.07
CA ASP A 63 -8.83 18.99 -14.30
C ASP A 63 -10.02 18.05 -14.10
N GLY A 64 -10.21 17.52 -12.89
CA GLY A 64 -11.36 16.68 -12.61
C GLY A 64 -11.15 15.65 -11.52
N ALA A 65 -11.89 14.55 -11.63
CA ALA A 65 -11.85 13.42 -10.72
C ALA A 65 -11.77 12.11 -11.50
N ALA A 66 -10.97 11.17 -11.01
CA ALA A 66 -10.90 9.81 -11.53
C ALA A 66 -10.75 8.81 -10.39
N GLY A 67 -11.00 7.53 -10.67
CA GLY A 67 -10.81 6.47 -9.69
C GLY A 67 -11.48 5.17 -10.09
N THR A 68 -11.64 4.30 -9.10
CA THR A 68 -12.29 2.99 -9.24
C THR A 68 -13.42 2.85 -8.23
N ALA A 69 -14.53 2.22 -8.63
CA ALA A 69 -15.67 2.00 -7.75
C ALA A 69 -16.55 0.82 -8.24
N PRO A 70 -16.23 -0.42 -7.85
CA PRO A 70 -15.05 -0.92 -7.13
C PRO A 70 -13.89 -1.32 -8.06
N HIS A 71 -12.76 -1.74 -7.47
CA HIS A 71 -11.84 -2.68 -8.12
C HIS A 71 -11.68 -3.93 -7.28
N VAL A 72 -11.34 -5.02 -7.93
CA VAL A 72 -10.95 -6.28 -7.29
C VAL A 72 -9.45 -6.43 -7.46
N GLU A 73 -8.76 -6.70 -6.35
CA GLU A 73 -7.35 -7.03 -6.34
C GLU A 73 -7.17 -8.44 -5.79
N ILE A 74 -6.30 -9.22 -6.42
CA ILE A 74 -6.01 -10.61 -6.07
C ILE A 74 -4.51 -10.78 -5.98
N ASN A 75 -4.02 -11.19 -4.83
CA ASN A 75 -2.62 -11.54 -4.58
C ASN A 75 -2.51 -13.01 -4.18
N TYR A 76 -1.55 -13.72 -4.72
CA TYR A 76 -1.30 -15.13 -4.45
C TYR A 76 0.17 -15.41 -4.22
N GLY A 77 0.50 -16.01 -3.08
CA GLY A 77 1.84 -16.51 -2.76
C GLY A 77 2.18 -17.75 -3.58
N ALA A 78 2.72 -17.57 -4.79
CA ALA A 78 2.99 -18.63 -5.75
C ALA A 78 4.24 -19.45 -5.41
N ALA A 79 5.20 -18.85 -4.71
CA ALA A 79 6.41 -19.50 -4.19
C ALA A 79 6.87 -18.78 -2.90
N PRO A 80 7.81 -19.32 -2.11
CA PRO A 80 8.21 -18.74 -0.81
C PRO A 80 8.64 -17.27 -0.80
N ASN A 81 9.02 -16.72 -1.95
CA ASN A 81 9.43 -15.31 -2.08
C ASN A 81 8.78 -14.64 -3.29
N LEU A 82 7.72 -15.22 -3.84
CA LEU A 82 7.06 -14.76 -5.04
C LEU A 82 5.55 -14.68 -4.84
N GLN A 83 5.00 -13.49 -5.05
CA GLN A 83 3.57 -13.21 -5.15
C GLN A 83 3.21 -12.89 -6.61
N LEU A 84 2.11 -13.44 -7.08
CA LEU A 84 1.44 -12.97 -8.30
C LEU A 84 0.33 -12.01 -7.92
N HIS A 85 0.08 -11.04 -8.78
CA HIS A 85 -0.82 -9.92 -8.55
C HIS A 85 -1.69 -9.62 -9.76
N LEU A 86 -2.97 -9.30 -9.50
CA LEU A 86 -3.94 -8.87 -10.50
C LEU A 86 -4.83 -7.78 -9.90
N ILE A 87 -5.02 -6.67 -10.62
CA ILE A 87 -6.13 -5.72 -10.38
C ILE A 87 -7.04 -5.67 -11.61
N ALA A 88 -8.35 -5.81 -11.36
CA ALA A 88 -9.41 -5.62 -12.36
C ALA A 88 -10.33 -4.47 -11.91
N PRO A 89 -10.19 -3.25 -12.46
CA PRO A 89 -10.93 -2.08 -12.01
C PRO A 89 -12.20 -1.85 -12.80
N PHE A 90 -13.30 -1.52 -12.10
CA PHE A 90 -14.40 -0.75 -12.69
C PHE A 90 -14.11 0.73 -12.43
N ALA A 91 -13.66 1.41 -13.48
CA ALA A 91 -13.15 2.77 -13.40
C ALA A 91 -14.23 3.81 -13.66
N TYR A 92 -14.01 5.02 -13.14
CA TYR A 92 -14.75 6.20 -13.52
C TYR A 92 -13.80 7.38 -13.77
N SER A 93 -14.22 8.26 -14.68
CA SER A 93 -13.54 9.53 -14.98
C SER A 93 -14.57 10.63 -15.12
N ARG A 94 -14.32 11.78 -14.51
CA ARG A 94 -15.13 13.00 -14.63
C ARG A 94 -14.22 14.18 -14.90
N PRO A 95 -14.01 14.56 -16.16
CA PRO A 95 -13.30 15.77 -16.51
C PRO A 95 -14.04 17.02 -15.97
N GLY A 96 -13.32 18.10 -15.72
CA GLY A 96 -13.89 19.34 -15.20
C GLY A 96 -15.01 19.87 -16.09
N GLY A 97 -16.22 20.00 -15.53
CA GLY A 97 -17.41 20.47 -16.28
C GLY A 97 -18.08 19.42 -17.18
N GLY A 98 -17.53 18.22 -17.28
CA GLY A 98 -18.07 17.13 -18.11
C GLY A 98 -18.88 16.08 -17.32
N PRO A 99 -19.61 15.20 -18.04
CA PRO A 99 -20.32 14.08 -17.45
C PRO A 99 -19.34 13.01 -16.93
N THR A 100 -19.75 12.27 -15.91
CA THR A 100 -18.98 11.14 -15.42
C THR A 100 -19.09 9.97 -16.41
N GLN A 101 -17.94 9.42 -16.80
CA GLN A 101 -17.81 8.22 -17.62
C GLN A 101 -17.53 7.03 -16.70
N TYR A 102 -18.01 5.85 -17.06
CA TYR A 102 -17.80 4.60 -16.34
C TYR A 102 -17.45 3.47 -17.30
N GLY A 103 -16.74 2.46 -16.82
CA GLY A 103 -16.44 1.24 -17.55
C GLY A 103 -15.28 0.46 -16.96
N ILE A 104 -14.82 -0.55 -17.67
CA ILE A 104 -13.61 -1.28 -17.33
C ILE A 104 -12.42 -0.31 -17.45
N GLY A 105 -11.54 -0.31 -16.47
CA GLY A 105 -10.25 0.38 -16.52
C GLY A 105 -9.13 -0.52 -17.04
N ASP A 106 -7.90 0.00 -17.05
CA ASP A 106 -6.74 -0.80 -17.41
C ASP A 106 -6.51 -1.88 -16.35
N VAL A 107 -6.24 -3.11 -16.82
CA VAL A 107 -5.97 -4.27 -15.95
C VAL A 107 -4.51 -4.28 -15.58
N GLU A 108 -4.20 -4.39 -14.28
CA GLU A 108 -2.83 -4.49 -13.80
C GLU A 108 -2.47 -5.94 -13.46
N LEU A 109 -1.31 -6.36 -13.94
CA LEU A 109 -0.66 -7.63 -13.60
C LEU A 109 0.69 -7.35 -12.96
N GLY A 110 1.07 -8.15 -11.97
CA GLY A 110 2.34 -7.97 -11.30
C GLY A 110 2.93 -9.25 -10.72
N ALA A 111 4.22 -9.15 -10.39
CA ALA A 111 4.94 -10.20 -9.70
C ALA A 111 5.87 -9.58 -8.65
N LYS A 112 5.55 -9.73 -7.35
CA LYS A 112 6.38 -9.25 -6.25
C LYS A 112 7.38 -10.33 -5.88
N LEU A 113 8.67 -9.99 -5.95
CA LEU A 113 9.78 -10.90 -5.65
C LEU A 113 10.66 -10.30 -4.55
N ARG A 114 10.73 -10.97 -3.41
CA ARG A 114 11.68 -10.68 -2.34
C ARG A 114 12.96 -11.46 -2.57
N PHE A 115 14.09 -10.78 -2.72
CA PHE A 115 15.39 -11.42 -2.90
C PHE A 115 16.35 -11.24 -1.73
N VAL A 116 16.07 -10.32 -0.78
CA VAL A 116 16.76 -10.22 0.51
C VAL A 116 15.74 -10.28 1.63
N GLN A 117 15.86 -11.29 2.49
CA GLN A 117 15.07 -11.42 3.71
C GLN A 117 15.52 -10.40 4.75
N GLU A 118 14.58 -9.81 5.49
CA GLU A 118 14.92 -8.94 6.61
C GLU A 118 15.71 -9.69 7.69
N GLY A 119 16.83 -9.12 8.11
CA GLY A 119 17.66 -9.60 9.22
C GLY A 119 17.85 -8.51 10.26
N LYS A 120 18.57 -8.81 11.34
CA LYS A 120 18.80 -7.84 12.43
C LYS A 120 19.35 -6.50 11.92
N HIS A 121 20.30 -6.52 11.01
CA HIS A 121 21.00 -5.35 10.48
C HIS A 121 20.81 -5.15 8.97
N VAL A 122 20.09 -6.05 8.31
CA VAL A 122 19.87 -6.02 6.86
C VAL A 122 18.40 -5.73 6.61
N PRO A 123 18.03 -4.74 5.77
CA PRO A 123 16.65 -4.51 5.37
C PRO A 123 16.16 -5.65 4.47
N MET A 124 14.86 -5.86 4.40
CA MET A 124 14.24 -6.62 3.33
C MET A 124 14.41 -5.86 2.03
N VAL A 125 14.69 -6.56 0.93
CA VAL A 125 14.78 -5.95 -0.40
C VAL A 125 14.06 -6.83 -1.41
N GLY A 126 13.31 -6.19 -2.29
CA GLY A 126 12.56 -6.86 -3.34
C GLY A 126 12.19 -5.94 -4.49
N THR A 127 11.55 -6.50 -5.47
CA THR A 127 10.99 -5.78 -6.61
C THR A 127 9.54 -6.19 -6.83
N PHE A 128 8.77 -5.32 -7.45
CA PHE A 128 7.37 -5.59 -7.81
C PHE A 128 7.08 -4.97 -9.18
N PRO A 129 7.64 -5.56 -10.27
CA PRO A 129 7.28 -5.13 -11.61
C PRO A 129 5.79 -5.30 -11.88
N LEU A 130 5.21 -4.27 -12.49
CA LEU A 130 3.81 -4.20 -12.88
C LEU A 130 3.69 -3.99 -14.38
N VAL A 131 2.64 -4.55 -14.96
CA VAL A 131 2.24 -4.35 -16.36
C VAL A 131 0.78 -3.92 -16.36
N GLU A 132 0.50 -2.72 -16.87
CA GLU A 132 -0.86 -2.25 -17.11
C GLU A 132 -1.25 -2.54 -18.56
N LEU A 133 -2.29 -3.35 -18.71
CA LEU A 133 -2.88 -3.71 -20.01
C LEU A 133 -3.96 -2.70 -20.38
N PRO A 134 -3.96 -2.13 -21.61
CA PRO A 134 -4.90 -1.09 -22.03
C PRO A 134 -6.30 -1.64 -22.31
N ALA A 135 -6.97 -2.13 -21.27
CA ALA A 135 -8.33 -2.66 -21.34
C ALA A 135 -9.40 -1.55 -21.23
N GLY A 136 -9.04 -0.41 -20.65
CA GLY A 136 -9.91 0.75 -20.49
C GLY A 136 -10.05 1.58 -21.77
N SER A 137 -11.13 2.35 -21.84
CA SER A 137 -11.34 3.27 -22.97
C SER A 137 -10.58 4.58 -22.74
N GLU A 138 -9.53 4.81 -23.53
CA GLU A 138 -8.80 6.08 -23.53
C GLU A 138 -9.71 7.27 -23.85
N ALA A 139 -10.57 7.16 -24.86
CA ALA A 139 -11.50 8.22 -25.24
C ALA A 139 -12.47 8.64 -24.13
N LYS A 140 -12.70 7.79 -23.12
CA LYS A 140 -13.50 8.09 -21.94
C LYS A 140 -12.64 8.44 -20.71
N GLY A 141 -11.32 8.44 -20.83
CA GLY A 141 -10.40 8.62 -19.72
C GLY A 141 -10.45 7.49 -18.69
N LEU A 142 -10.77 6.27 -19.11
CA LEU A 142 -10.86 5.08 -18.25
C LEU A 142 -9.63 4.19 -18.33
N GLY A 143 -8.71 4.50 -19.23
CA GLY A 143 -7.45 3.82 -19.44
C GLY A 143 -6.48 4.68 -20.24
N THR A 144 -5.26 4.22 -20.38
CA THR A 144 -4.15 4.96 -21.02
C THR A 144 -4.02 4.72 -22.51
N GLY A 145 -4.74 3.71 -23.03
CA GLY A 145 -4.65 3.30 -24.45
C GLY A 145 -3.36 2.57 -24.81
N HIS A 146 -2.41 2.45 -23.88
CA HIS A 146 -1.10 1.87 -24.13
C HIS A 146 -0.72 0.90 -23.02
N LEU A 147 0.10 -0.12 -23.36
CA LEU A 147 0.74 -0.96 -22.38
C LEU A 147 1.78 -0.14 -21.62
N ARG A 148 1.69 -0.11 -20.28
CA ARG A 148 2.69 0.53 -19.41
C ARG A 148 3.39 -0.51 -18.56
N VAL A 149 4.63 -0.24 -18.19
CA VAL A 149 5.43 -1.15 -17.35
C VAL A 149 6.12 -0.35 -16.25
N PHE A 150 6.02 -0.83 -15.03
CA PHE A 150 6.71 -0.30 -13.85
C PHE A 150 7.80 -1.25 -13.39
N ILE A 151 8.99 -0.74 -13.14
CA ILE A 151 10.14 -1.53 -12.66
C ILE A 151 10.70 -0.87 -11.41
N PRO A 152 10.27 -1.28 -10.21
CA PRO A 152 10.69 -0.71 -8.93
C PRO A 152 11.76 -1.53 -8.21
N LEU A 153 12.35 -0.88 -7.20
CA LEU A 153 13.09 -1.49 -6.12
C LEU A 153 12.53 -1.01 -4.79
N TRP A 154 12.21 -1.95 -3.90
CA TRP A 154 11.61 -1.68 -2.59
C TRP A 154 12.49 -2.16 -1.46
N LEU A 155 12.52 -1.39 -0.36
CA LEU A 155 13.23 -1.70 0.87
C LEU A 155 12.26 -1.60 2.05
N GLN A 156 12.44 -2.45 3.06
CA GLN A 156 11.66 -2.44 4.28
C GLN A 156 12.52 -2.74 5.49
N LYS A 157 12.21 -2.09 6.62
CA LYS A 157 12.81 -2.38 7.91
C LYS A 157 11.83 -2.24 9.04
N THR A 158 11.87 -3.20 9.98
CA THR A 158 11.03 -3.24 11.18
C THR A 158 11.85 -2.94 12.44
N PHE A 159 11.32 -2.07 13.32
CA PHE A 159 11.94 -1.66 14.59
C PHE A 159 10.88 -1.68 15.70
N GLY A 160 10.74 -2.82 16.39
CA GLY A 160 9.69 -2.99 17.39
C GLY A 160 8.30 -2.75 16.80
N PRO A 161 7.50 -1.79 17.30
CA PRO A 161 6.17 -1.51 16.77
C PRO A 161 6.19 -0.65 15.50
N TRP A 162 7.35 -0.21 15.02
CA TRP A 162 7.52 0.62 13.84
C TRP A 162 7.97 -0.21 12.66
N GLN A 163 7.35 0.05 11.51
CA GLN A 163 7.78 -0.42 10.21
C GLN A 163 8.00 0.77 9.29
N THR A 164 9.06 0.75 8.51
CA THR A 164 9.30 1.74 7.47
C THR A 164 9.67 1.03 6.19
N TYR A 165 9.12 1.50 5.09
CA TYR A 165 9.42 0.96 3.77
C TYR A 165 9.31 2.04 2.70
N GLY A 166 9.92 1.78 1.59
CA GLY A 166 9.91 2.71 0.47
C GLY A 166 10.92 2.31 -0.58
N GLY A 167 11.04 3.15 -1.55
CA GLY A 167 11.89 2.93 -2.70
C GLY A 167 11.40 3.72 -3.89
N GLY A 168 11.58 3.19 -5.08
CA GLY A 168 11.11 3.84 -6.28
C GLY A 168 11.36 3.00 -7.52
N GLY A 169 10.84 3.46 -8.63
CA GLY A 169 10.95 2.76 -9.89
C GLY A 169 10.68 3.66 -11.08
N TYR A 170 10.84 3.08 -12.23
CA TYR A 170 10.70 3.75 -13.51
C TYR A 170 9.51 3.20 -14.28
N TRP A 171 8.62 4.09 -14.68
CA TRP A 171 7.51 3.79 -15.56
C TRP A 171 7.89 3.97 -17.01
N LEU A 172 7.76 2.92 -17.80
CA LEU A 172 7.70 2.99 -19.25
C LEU A 172 6.27 3.36 -19.64
N ASN A 173 6.09 4.55 -20.18
CA ASN A 173 4.79 5.15 -20.48
C ASN A 173 4.78 5.64 -21.94
N PRO A 174 4.68 4.72 -22.92
CA PRO A 174 4.71 5.06 -24.35
C PRO A 174 3.45 5.82 -24.77
N GLY A 175 3.50 6.45 -25.92
CA GLY A 175 2.38 7.18 -26.53
C GLY A 175 2.78 8.60 -26.91
N GLU A 176 2.03 9.19 -27.85
CA GLU A 176 2.24 10.56 -28.28
C GLU A 176 1.92 11.53 -27.14
N GLY A 177 2.80 12.44 -26.83
CA GLY A 177 2.65 13.37 -25.71
C GLY A 177 2.98 12.79 -24.33
N ASN A 178 3.14 11.48 -24.19
CA ASN A 178 3.52 10.83 -22.94
C ASN A 178 5.04 10.93 -22.69
N ARG A 179 5.41 10.74 -21.42
CA ARG A 179 6.81 10.63 -20.98
C ARG A 179 6.95 9.45 -20.02
N ASN A 180 8.05 8.74 -20.13
CA ASN A 180 8.49 7.86 -19.06
C ASN A 180 8.80 8.68 -17.82
N PHE A 181 8.47 8.18 -16.63
CA PHE A 181 8.61 8.95 -15.41
C PHE A 181 9.11 8.11 -14.24
N TRP A 182 9.69 8.78 -13.26
CA TRP A 182 10.10 8.16 -12.01
C TRP A 182 8.99 8.27 -10.97
N TYR A 183 8.84 7.21 -10.20
CA TYR A 183 8.14 7.19 -8.93
C TYR A 183 9.16 7.00 -7.80
N VAL A 184 9.01 7.72 -6.70
CA VAL A 184 9.72 7.48 -5.44
C VAL A 184 8.77 7.74 -4.28
N GLY A 185 8.76 6.85 -3.28
CA GLY A 185 7.92 6.99 -2.11
C GLY A 185 8.57 6.41 -0.86
N TRP A 186 8.18 6.95 0.29
CA TRP A 186 8.61 6.46 1.59
C TRP A 186 7.49 6.54 2.59
N LEU A 187 7.34 5.47 3.37
CA LEU A 187 6.30 5.29 4.37
C LEU A 187 6.90 4.95 5.72
N ILE A 188 6.26 5.45 6.77
CA ILE A 188 6.46 5.00 8.14
C ILE A 188 5.11 4.60 8.73
N GLN A 189 5.06 3.43 9.34
CA GLN A 189 3.86 2.88 9.97
C GLN A 189 4.16 2.45 11.40
N ARG A 190 3.19 2.60 12.28
CA ARG A 190 3.26 2.14 13.66
C ARG A 190 2.09 1.23 13.99
N GLN A 191 2.37 0.06 14.54
CA GLN A 191 1.38 -0.79 15.18
C GLN A 191 0.94 -0.13 16.48
N LEU A 192 -0.32 0.28 16.59
CA LEU A 192 -0.90 0.95 17.76
C LEU A 192 -1.44 -0.07 18.76
N SER A 193 -1.99 -1.17 18.25
CA SER A 193 -2.53 -2.29 19.02
C SER A 193 -2.47 -3.55 18.15
N LYS A 194 -2.90 -4.70 18.68
CA LYS A 194 -3.01 -5.94 17.90
C LYS A 194 -4.06 -5.86 16.76
N HIS A 195 -4.84 -4.79 16.70
CA HIS A 195 -5.93 -4.63 15.72
C HIS A 195 -5.84 -3.34 14.90
N ALA A 196 -4.82 -2.53 15.11
CA ALA A 196 -4.75 -1.25 14.40
C ALA A 196 -3.30 -0.82 14.14
N ALA A 197 -3.04 -0.41 12.92
CA ALA A 197 -1.80 0.23 12.50
C ALA A 197 -2.10 1.57 11.83
N LEU A 198 -1.32 2.59 12.14
CA LEU A 198 -1.40 3.93 11.56
C LEU A 198 -0.11 4.24 10.84
N GLY A 199 -0.20 4.77 9.63
CA GLY A 199 0.97 5.14 8.85
C GLY A 199 0.79 6.44 8.09
N ALA A 200 1.91 6.92 7.57
CA ALA A 200 1.99 8.10 6.73
C ALA A 200 3.06 7.91 5.66
N GLU A 201 2.77 8.39 4.46
CA GLU A 201 3.71 8.32 3.33
C GLU A 201 3.88 9.69 2.69
N LEU A 202 5.06 9.88 2.10
CA LEU A 202 5.37 10.95 1.17
C LEU A 202 5.86 10.30 -0.12
N PHE A 203 5.30 10.72 -1.26
CA PHE A 203 5.75 10.21 -2.54
C PHE A 203 5.78 11.29 -3.62
N HIS A 204 6.56 11.03 -4.65
CA HIS A 204 6.74 11.93 -5.78
C HIS A 204 6.76 11.15 -7.09
N THR A 205 6.11 11.71 -8.10
CA THR A 205 6.26 11.30 -9.49
C THR A 205 6.83 12.46 -10.30
N THR A 206 7.79 12.18 -11.19
CA THR A 206 8.18 13.18 -12.20
C THR A 206 7.07 13.33 -13.25
N ALA A 207 7.19 14.30 -14.15
CA ALA A 207 6.17 14.52 -15.18
C ALA A 207 6.02 13.27 -16.08
N ASP A 208 4.78 12.84 -16.27
CA ASP A 208 4.37 11.68 -17.06
C ASP A 208 3.90 12.05 -18.49
N HIS A 209 3.84 13.34 -18.80
CA HIS A 209 3.50 13.87 -20.12
C HIS A 209 4.34 15.11 -20.47
N VAL A 210 4.36 15.45 -21.76
CA VAL A 210 5.08 16.62 -22.27
C VAL A 210 4.40 17.91 -21.80
N GLY A 211 5.16 18.81 -21.18
CA GLY A 211 4.62 20.06 -20.60
C GLY A 211 4.00 19.90 -19.22
N GLY A 212 3.86 18.66 -18.71
CA GLY A 212 3.39 18.39 -17.37
C GLY A 212 4.42 18.72 -16.30
N SER A 213 3.96 18.78 -15.05
CA SER A 213 4.80 18.91 -13.85
C SER A 213 4.82 17.59 -13.07
N GLY A 214 5.86 17.40 -12.24
CA GLY A 214 5.84 16.30 -11.26
C GLY A 214 4.82 16.56 -10.16
N ASN A 215 4.36 15.47 -9.52
CA ASN A 215 3.43 15.53 -8.40
C ASN A 215 4.10 15.05 -7.11
N THR A 216 4.02 15.85 -6.06
CA THR A 216 4.42 15.45 -4.70
C THR A 216 3.17 15.38 -3.83
N GLN A 217 2.97 14.26 -3.14
CA GLN A 217 1.77 13.99 -2.37
C GLN A 217 2.11 13.39 -1.00
N PHE A 218 1.24 13.65 -0.04
CA PHE A 218 1.27 13.08 1.31
C PHE A 218 -0.06 12.37 1.58
N ASN A 219 0.02 11.15 2.12
CA ASN A 219 -1.13 10.39 2.61
C ASN A 219 -0.95 9.98 4.07
N GLY A 220 -2.03 9.96 4.83
CA GLY A 220 -2.15 9.23 6.08
C GLY A 220 -3.10 8.04 5.89
N GLY A 221 -2.82 6.91 6.56
CA GLY A 221 -3.62 5.71 6.38
C GLY A 221 -3.72 4.88 7.65
N LEU A 222 -4.77 4.06 7.70
CA LEU A 222 -5.13 3.19 8.82
C LEU A 222 -5.44 1.80 8.29
N VAL A 223 -4.91 0.78 8.97
CA VAL A 223 -5.25 -0.62 8.80
C VAL A 223 -5.92 -1.10 10.09
N LEU A 224 -7.08 -1.74 9.95
CA LEU A 224 -7.86 -2.29 11.05
C LEU A 224 -8.10 -3.79 10.85
N ASP A 225 -7.60 -4.61 11.77
CA ASP A 225 -7.84 -6.05 11.81
C ASP A 225 -9.14 -6.32 12.56
N LEU A 226 -10.23 -6.57 11.83
CA LEU A 226 -11.54 -6.87 12.38
C LEU A 226 -11.60 -8.29 12.96
N ALA A 227 -10.92 -9.22 12.31
CA ALA A 227 -10.73 -10.61 12.70
C ALA A 227 -9.45 -11.15 12.04
N SER A 228 -9.07 -12.39 12.30
CA SER A 228 -7.83 -13.01 11.79
C SER A 228 -7.68 -12.97 10.27
N HIS A 229 -8.79 -12.93 9.52
CA HIS A 229 -8.80 -12.96 8.06
C HIS A 229 -9.51 -11.74 7.43
N HIS A 230 -9.96 -10.78 8.22
CA HIS A 230 -10.81 -9.69 7.78
C HIS A 230 -10.23 -8.36 8.19
N HIS A 231 -9.90 -7.52 7.21
CA HIS A 231 -9.22 -6.26 7.43
C HIS A 231 -9.95 -5.12 6.70
N LEU A 232 -9.91 -3.93 7.30
CA LEU A 232 -10.30 -2.68 6.64
C LEU A 232 -9.08 -1.79 6.49
N LEU A 233 -8.91 -1.26 5.30
CA LEU A 233 -7.79 -0.42 4.94
C LEU A 233 -8.31 0.90 4.40
N CYS A 234 -7.77 2.00 4.88
CA CYS A 234 -8.11 3.31 4.33
C CYS A 234 -6.92 4.25 4.37
N SER A 235 -6.83 5.10 3.37
CA SER A 235 -5.92 6.24 3.37
C SER A 235 -6.56 7.45 2.72
N ALA A 236 -6.07 8.62 3.11
CA ALA A 236 -6.43 9.88 2.47
C ALA A 236 -5.25 10.84 2.53
N GLY A 237 -5.12 11.67 1.52
CA GLY A 237 -4.06 12.63 1.43
C GLY A 237 -4.29 13.71 0.41
N ARG A 238 -3.27 14.55 0.25
CA ARG A 238 -3.35 15.71 -0.63
C ARG A 238 -2.04 15.95 -1.37
N GLY A 239 -2.17 16.63 -2.52
CA GLY A 239 -1.02 17.18 -3.23
C GLY A 239 -0.35 18.30 -2.43
N LEU A 240 0.97 18.26 -2.40
CA LEU A 240 1.84 19.31 -1.86
C LEU A 240 2.43 20.17 -3.00
N ALA A 241 2.63 19.55 -4.17
CA ALA A 241 3.06 20.22 -5.39
C ALA A 241 2.54 19.45 -6.62
N GLY A 242 2.35 20.16 -7.74
CA GLY A 242 1.82 19.60 -8.98
C GLY A 242 0.30 19.72 -9.09
N GLU A 243 -0.31 18.89 -9.92
CA GLU A 243 -1.73 18.96 -10.29
C GLU A 243 -2.65 18.20 -9.33
N SER A 244 -2.11 17.22 -8.61
CA SER A 244 -2.87 16.42 -7.65
C SER A 244 -3.37 17.29 -6.48
N ARG A 245 -4.64 17.17 -6.14
CA ARG A 245 -5.28 17.90 -5.03
C ARG A 245 -5.67 17.00 -3.87
N PHE A 246 -6.18 15.82 -4.16
CA PHE A 246 -6.63 14.87 -3.16
C PHE A 246 -6.50 13.45 -3.71
N GLN A 247 -6.21 12.52 -2.81
CA GLN A 247 -6.26 11.08 -3.07
C GLN A 247 -6.89 10.40 -1.88
N GLY A 248 -7.70 9.37 -2.13
CA GLY A 248 -8.29 8.53 -1.11
C GLY A 248 -8.40 7.09 -1.59
N TYR A 249 -8.24 6.17 -0.65
CA TYR A 249 -8.37 4.73 -0.84
C TYR A 249 -9.18 4.14 0.31
N PHE A 250 -10.03 3.17 0.01
CA PHE A 250 -10.74 2.35 0.99
C PHE A 250 -10.87 0.93 0.46
N ALA A 251 -10.58 -0.05 1.29
CA ALA A 251 -10.71 -1.46 0.94
C ALA A 251 -11.16 -2.32 2.12
N TYR A 252 -11.89 -3.37 1.79
CA TYR A 252 -12.02 -4.57 2.60
C TYR A 252 -11.07 -5.62 2.03
N GLN A 253 -10.24 -6.21 2.90
CA GLN A 253 -9.30 -7.28 2.57
C GLN A 253 -9.71 -8.56 3.27
N LEU A 254 -9.67 -9.67 2.53
CA LEU A 254 -9.80 -11.03 3.02
C LEU A 254 -8.49 -11.78 2.79
N THR A 255 -7.92 -12.38 3.84
CA THR A 255 -6.73 -13.25 3.76
C THR A 255 -7.14 -14.72 3.93
N ILE A 256 -6.58 -15.62 3.12
CA ILE A 256 -6.91 -17.06 3.13
C ILE A 256 -5.63 -17.89 3.07
#